data_bd2dd03abbd5e71a996d25757c87587b
#
_entry.id   bd2dd03abbd5e71a996d25757c87587b
#
_cell.length_a   1.000
_cell.length_b   1.000
_cell.length_c   1.000
_cell.angle_alpha   90.00
_cell.angle_beta   90.00
_cell.angle_gamma   90.00
#
_symmetry.space_group_name_H-M   'P 1'
#
loop_
_entity.id
_entity.type
_entity.pdbx_description
1 polymer ?
#
loop_
_entity_poly.entity_id
_entity_poly.type
_entity_poly.pdbx_seq_one_letter_code
_entity_poly.pdbx_strand_id
1 'polypeptide(L)'
;TVISGMLKVDEAIYESNKIICRQISRLGESTRGEVSQEVLESLRHFVEHIILKEYANGGDIEDTHENLKAAVKYVKNEPQLIHLSRFHHFLQVSSSHRVLKEHNAERLMIRYYEYLFRIRKFLYDKYSMVVLENLEQFPLDTNDELTEYYTKIATVVDRYNAPIHGGFRYDRFYVQKIKPFFINNKIYYEVAFVPANDNASKTDSIIAFTDMEITSYYAVKFAIADNSIEIFDQRMPIRVIVDWEVNIRPCELKNFNRILDNSLRDYGSAEQRNISQFLTKTGLSLSEVIMFSDEAFAKLRSQLVPSTKAIHFFDCLEKCRDIIKQNAPGSNILRYLLHHLTNRVLRKQYKDIWYYDRFENKYVHVGKNSNLSDLYLDNKCIPFDEMPFCSGLKNHVPSLSDLFDCLDVKGREHELLAWVVQNNTERENILFTPLEKTEDGKYKLDNFDDVESLVATYNQRLYHSEKQQLRKMVIKYNHLFIEHYKEDTVSIIRTIKNLTQNGIDNYTNMANYWMQTNNQ
;
A
#
# COMPACT_ATOMS: atom_id res chain seq x y z
N THR A 1 -6.49 -42.39 -16.34
CA THR A 1 -6.80 -43.07 -15.06
C THR A 1 -6.97 -42.00 -14.03
N VAL A 2 -8.22 -41.69 -13.69
CA VAL A 2 -8.60 -40.76 -12.63
C VAL A 2 -8.07 -41.32 -11.31
N ILE A 3 -7.20 -40.62 -10.64
CA ILE A 3 -6.77 -40.92 -9.27
C ILE A 3 -7.99 -40.63 -8.39
N SER A 4 -8.76 -41.66 -8.12
CA SER A 4 -9.91 -41.61 -7.21
C SER A 4 -9.39 -41.34 -5.81
N GLY A 5 -9.53 -40.08 -5.34
CA GLY A 5 -9.18 -39.72 -3.98
C GLY A 5 -8.51 -38.33 -3.79
N MET A 6 -8.22 -37.59 -4.85
CA MET A 6 -7.66 -36.23 -4.71
C MET A 6 -8.78 -35.24 -4.34
N LEU A 7 -8.50 -34.32 -3.42
CA LEU A 7 -9.41 -33.23 -3.07
C LEU A 7 -9.59 -32.28 -4.27
N LYS A 8 -10.79 -31.75 -4.46
CA LYS A 8 -11.10 -30.85 -5.57
C LYS A 8 -10.21 -29.60 -5.55
N VAL A 9 -9.94 -29.07 -4.35
CA VAL A 9 -9.05 -27.91 -4.19
C VAL A 9 -7.61 -28.24 -4.59
N ASP A 10 -7.12 -29.45 -4.34
CA ASP A 10 -5.78 -29.87 -4.73
C ASP A 10 -5.70 -30.07 -6.24
N GLU A 11 -6.74 -30.63 -6.85
CA GLU A 11 -6.85 -30.76 -8.31
C GLU A 11 -6.77 -29.37 -8.98
N ALA A 12 -7.51 -28.39 -8.44
CA ALA A 12 -7.48 -27.01 -8.95
C ALA A 12 -6.09 -26.35 -8.80
N ILE A 13 -5.39 -26.60 -7.69
CA ILE A 13 -4.02 -26.12 -7.49
C ILE A 13 -3.09 -26.74 -8.55
N TYR A 14 -3.16 -28.04 -8.78
CA TYR A 14 -2.31 -28.71 -9.77
C TYR A 14 -2.65 -28.30 -11.21
N GLU A 15 -3.91 -28.06 -11.55
CA GLU A 15 -4.28 -27.56 -12.87
C GLU A 15 -3.74 -26.13 -13.11
N SER A 16 -3.89 -25.23 -12.14
CA SER A 16 -3.28 -23.90 -12.22
C SER A 16 -1.76 -23.97 -12.32
N ASN A 17 -1.14 -24.87 -11.56
CA ASN A 17 0.30 -25.14 -11.62
C ASN A 17 0.77 -25.57 -13.02
N LYS A 18 0.05 -26.48 -13.67
CA LYS A 18 0.38 -26.90 -15.05
C LYS A 18 0.35 -25.74 -16.03
N ILE A 19 -0.65 -24.87 -15.90
CA ILE A 19 -0.77 -23.68 -16.76
C ILE A 19 0.39 -22.74 -16.52
N ILE A 20 0.72 -22.44 -15.28
CA ILE A 20 1.84 -21.57 -14.89
C ILE A 20 3.17 -22.14 -15.41
N CYS A 21 3.41 -23.43 -15.22
CA CYS A 21 4.63 -24.08 -15.71
C CYS A 21 4.77 -24.00 -17.23
N ARG A 22 3.68 -24.15 -17.98
CA ARG A 22 3.69 -23.97 -19.44
C ARG A 22 3.98 -22.52 -19.83
N GLN A 23 3.39 -21.56 -19.12
CA GLN A 23 3.64 -20.14 -19.36
C GLN A 23 5.10 -19.79 -19.07
N ILE A 24 5.68 -20.29 -17.98
CA ILE A 24 7.09 -20.09 -17.65
C ILE A 24 8.00 -20.66 -18.78
N SER A 25 7.70 -21.83 -19.32
CA SER A 25 8.48 -22.43 -20.41
C SER A 25 8.46 -21.61 -21.71
N ARG A 26 7.44 -20.78 -21.91
CA ARG A 26 7.31 -19.90 -23.10
C ARG A 26 7.96 -18.52 -22.93
N LEU A 27 8.47 -18.21 -21.75
CA LEU A 27 9.03 -16.89 -21.44
C LEU A 27 10.24 -16.49 -22.29
N GLY A 28 10.94 -17.44 -22.90
CA GLY A 28 12.03 -17.17 -23.84
C GLY A 28 11.59 -16.74 -25.24
N GLU A 29 10.29 -16.92 -25.59
CA GLU A 29 9.76 -16.71 -26.95
C GLU A 29 8.93 -15.41 -27.08
N SER A 30 8.51 -14.81 -25.96
CA SER A 30 7.63 -13.64 -25.92
C SER A 30 8.26 -12.49 -25.17
N THR A 31 7.76 -11.27 -25.41
CA THR A 31 8.20 -10.10 -24.63
C THR A 31 7.77 -10.23 -23.16
N ARG A 32 8.61 -9.82 -22.22
CA ARG A 32 8.36 -9.91 -20.77
C ARG A 32 7.05 -9.23 -20.35
N GLY A 33 6.65 -8.18 -21.06
CA GLY A 33 5.39 -7.47 -20.81
C GLY A 33 4.15 -8.30 -21.13
N GLU A 34 4.14 -9.02 -22.22
CA GLU A 34 3.01 -9.88 -22.62
C GLU A 34 2.86 -11.04 -21.65
N VAL A 35 3.94 -11.71 -21.32
CA VAL A 35 3.92 -12.85 -20.41
C VAL A 35 3.48 -12.45 -19.00
N SER A 36 3.89 -11.30 -18.49
CA SER A 36 3.47 -10.83 -17.16
C SER A 36 1.95 -10.65 -17.04
N GLN A 37 1.27 -10.35 -18.14
CA GLN A 37 -0.19 -10.25 -18.19
C GLN A 37 -0.86 -11.62 -18.34
N GLU A 38 -0.31 -12.50 -19.17
CA GLU A 38 -0.85 -13.87 -19.36
C GLU A 38 -0.74 -14.69 -18.07
N VAL A 39 0.36 -14.57 -17.36
CA VAL A 39 0.59 -15.32 -16.10
C VAL A 39 -0.30 -14.82 -14.97
N LEU A 40 -0.70 -13.54 -14.98
CA LEU A 40 -1.39 -12.89 -13.87
C LEU A 40 -2.68 -13.59 -13.44
N GLU A 41 -3.52 -13.97 -14.40
CA GLU A 41 -4.78 -14.65 -14.10
C GLU A 41 -4.56 -16.05 -13.54
N SER A 42 -3.62 -16.78 -14.13
CA SER A 42 -3.24 -18.13 -13.65
C SER A 42 -2.66 -18.07 -12.24
N LEU A 43 -1.84 -17.08 -11.93
CA LEU A 43 -1.30 -16.86 -10.60
C LEU A 43 -2.39 -16.52 -9.59
N ARG A 44 -3.38 -15.72 -9.99
CA ARG A 44 -4.51 -15.38 -9.12
C ARG A 44 -5.29 -16.64 -8.74
N HIS A 45 -5.69 -17.45 -9.71
CA HIS A 45 -6.40 -18.70 -9.44
C HIS A 45 -5.58 -19.66 -8.58
N PHE A 46 -4.29 -19.79 -8.86
CA PHE A 46 -3.39 -20.62 -8.07
C PHE A 46 -3.36 -20.20 -6.59
N VAL A 47 -3.18 -18.92 -6.31
CA VAL A 47 -3.13 -18.40 -4.94
C VAL A 47 -4.49 -18.48 -4.26
N GLU A 48 -5.58 -18.20 -4.95
CA GLU A 48 -6.93 -18.29 -4.41
C GLU A 48 -7.27 -19.72 -3.94
N HIS A 49 -6.90 -20.75 -4.70
CA HIS A 49 -7.11 -22.13 -4.28
C HIS A 49 -6.20 -22.56 -3.12
N ILE A 50 -4.98 -22.03 -3.04
CA ILE A 50 -4.11 -22.26 -1.86
C ILE A 50 -4.73 -21.60 -0.61
N ILE A 51 -5.27 -20.39 -0.73
CA ILE A 51 -5.97 -19.70 0.35
C ILE A 51 -7.21 -20.48 0.79
N LEU A 52 -7.99 -21.01 -0.15
CA LEU A 52 -9.13 -21.88 0.15
C LEU A 52 -8.71 -23.14 0.90
N LYS A 53 -7.62 -23.80 0.46
CA LYS A 53 -7.07 -24.97 1.15
C LYS A 53 -6.64 -24.67 2.59
N GLU A 54 -6.01 -23.52 2.81
CA GLU A 54 -5.64 -23.08 4.16
C GLU A 54 -6.86 -22.82 5.03
N TYR A 55 -7.88 -22.16 4.48
CA TYR A 55 -9.13 -21.91 5.20
C TYR A 55 -9.86 -23.20 5.57
N ALA A 56 -9.83 -24.21 4.72
CA ALA A 56 -10.38 -25.54 4.98
C ALA A 56 -9.48 -26.43 5.85
N ASN A 57 -8.38 -25.87 6.39
CA ASN A 57 -7.39 -26.58 7.19
C ASN A 57 -6.86 -27.85 6.50
N GLY A 58 -6.58 -27.76 5.21
CA GLY A 58 -6.10 -28.85 4.36
C GLY A 58 -7.18 -29.77 3.82
N GLY A 59 -8.45 -29.58 4.20
CA GLY A 59 -9.60 -30.31 3.68
C GLY A 59 -10.08 -29.82 2.33
N ASP A 60 -11.19 -30.39 1.86
CA ASP A 60 -11.86 -29.96 0.63
C ASP A 60 -12.85 -28.82 0.89
N ILE A 61 -12.97 -27.91 -0.07
CA ILE A 61 -13.88 -26.77 0.00
C ILE A 61 -14.35 -26.41 -1.41
N GLU A 62 -15.60 -25.99 -1.53
CA GLU A 62 -16.11 -25.50 -2.81
C GLU A 62 -15.59 -24.10 -3.13
N ASP A 63 -15.19 -23.90 -4.38
CA ASP A 63 -14.77 -22.59 -4.91
C ASP A 63 -16.00 -21.73 -5.20
N THR A 64 -16.50 -21.10 -4.13
CA THR A 64 -17.58 -20.13 -4.20
C THR A 64 -17.06 -18.74 -3.80
N HIS A 65 -17.72 -17.70 -4.31
CA HIS A 65 -17.34 -16.33 -3.96
C HIS A 65 -17.40 -16.08 -2.43
N GLU A 66 -18.37 -16.67 -1.75
CA GLU A 66 -18.51 -16.54 -0.28
C GLU A 66 -17.37 -17.24 0.45
N ASN A 67 -17.02 -18.45 0.05
CA ASN A 67 -15.90 -19.21 0.63
C ASN A 67 -14.58 -18.49 0.39
N LEU A 68 -14.35 -18.00 -0.82
CA LEU A 68 -13.13 -17.25 -1.14
C LEU A 68 -13.02 -15.96 -0.31
N LYS A 69 -14.10 -15.21 -0.17
CA LYS A 69 -14.13 -14.00 0.65
C LYS A 69 -13.82 -14.29 2.12
N ALA A 70 -14.39 -15.36 2.66
CA ALA A 70 -14.10 -15.81 4.03
C ALA A 70 -12.64 -16.28 4.18
N ALA A 71 -12.14 -17.03 3.22
CA ALA A 71 -10.77 -17.54 3.20
C ALA A 71 -9.72 -16.42 3.10
N VAL A 72 -9.94 -15.42 2.25
CA VAL A 72 -9.07 -14.24 2.15
C VAL A 72 -9.04 -13.47 3.47
N LYS A 73 -10.18 -13.32 4.12
CA LYS A 73 -10.23 -12.70 5.46
C LYS A 73 -9.49 -13.52 6.50
N TYR A 74 -9.60 -14.84 6.44
CA TYR A 74 -8.89 -15.75 7.35
C TYR A 74 -7.38 -15.62 7.22
N VAL A 75 -6.81 -15.77 6.02
CA VAL A 75 -5.35 -15.71 5.82
C VAL A 75 -4.78 -14.32 6.12
N LYS A 76 -5.58 -13.27 6.01
CA LYS A 76 -5.19 -11.91 6.38
C LYS A 76 -4.96 -11.76 7.89
N ASN A 77 -5.65 -12.55 8.69
CA ASN A 77 -5.56 -12.51 10.16
C ASN A 77 -4.56 -13.53 10.75
N GLU A 78 -4.00 -14.40 9.91
CA GLU A 78 -3.04 -15.43 10.32
C GLU A 78 -1.60 -15.00 9.99
N PRO A 79 -0.75 -14.69 11.01
CA PRO A 79 0.61 -14.19 10.78
C PRO A 79 1.48 -15.08 9.89
N GLN A 80 1.34 -16.41 10.02
CA GLN A 80 2.10 -17.38 9.23
C GLN A 80 1.68 -17.43 7.76
N LEU A 81 0.48 -16.95 7.43
CA LEU A 81 -0.09 -16.96 6.08
C LEU A 81 -0.04 -15.60 5.38
N ILE A 82 0.60 -14.61 6.01
CA ILE A 82 0.63 -13.23 5.51
C ILE A 82 1.22 -13.12 4.10
N HIS A 83 2.16 -13.99 3.74
CA HIS A 83 2.74 -14.02 2.39
C HIS A 83 1.69 -14.36 1.32
N LEU A 84 0.72 -15.23 1.62
CA LEU A 84 -0.39 -15.55 0.72
C LEU A 84 -1.33 -14.35 0.57
N SER A 85 -1.71 -13.73 1.68
CA SER A 85 -2.55 -12.52 1.68
C SER A 85 -1.92 -11.40 0.89
N ARG A 86 -0.62 -11.17 1.05
CA ARG A 86 0.13 -10.13 0.33
C ARG A 86 0.23 -10.42 -1.15
N PHE A 87 0.51 -11.66 -1.53
CA PHE A 87 0.58 -12.01 -2.93
C PHE A 87 -0.78 -11.89 -3.60
N HIS A 88 -1.85 -12.36 -2.97
CA HIS A 88 -3.20 -12.19 -3.47
C HIS A 88 -3.55 -10.72 -3.69
N HIS A 89 -3.29 -9.87 -2.69
CA HIS A 89 -3.50 -8.41 -2.81
C HIS A 89 -2.66 -7.80 -3.95
N PHE A 90 -1.39 -8.17 -4.04
CA PHE A 90 -0.49 -7.72 -5.10
C PHE A 90 -1.01 -8.09 -6.50
N LEU A 91 -1.54 -9.30 -6.68
CA LEU A 91 -2.12 -9.75 -7.93
C LEU A 91 -3.42 -8.98 -8.27
N GLN A 92 -4.26 -8.70 -7.29
CA GLN A 92 -5.47 -7.87 -7.48
C GLN A 92 -5.13 -6.45 -7.92
N VAL A 93 -4.18 -5.82 -7.25
CA VAL A 93 -3.72 -4.46 -7.61
C VAL A 93 -3.08 -4.45 -9.01
N SER A 94 -2.29 -5.47 -9.33
CA SER A 94 -1.64 -5.59 -10.65
C SER A 94 -2.66 -5.78 -11.77
N SER A 95 -3.78 -6.46 -11.52
CA SER A 95 -4.85 -6.64 -12.51
C SER A 95 -5.61 -5.35 -12.84
N SER A 96 -5.69 -4.43 -11.89
CA SER A 96 -6.38 -3.14 -12.07
C SER A 96 -5.53 -2.07 -12.75
N HIS A 97 -4.22 -2.25 -12.80
CA HIS A 97 -3.27 -1.31 -13.41
C HIS A 97 -2.67 -1.93 -14.67
N ARG A 98 -3.06 -1.43 -15.85
CA ARG A 98 -2.37 -1.77 -17.10
C ARG A 98 -0.93 -1.24 -17.01
N VAL A 99 -0.01 -2.15 -16.77
CA VAL A 99 1.41 -1.85 -16.77
C VAL A 99 1.88 -1.72 -18.22
N LEU A 100 1.96 -0.49 -18.70
CA LEU A 100 2.26 -0.18 -20.11
C LEU A 100 3.75 -0.05 -20.43
N LYS A 101 4.68 -0.30 -19.48
CA LYS A 101 6.12 -0.08 -19.68
C LYS A 101 6.95 -1.29 -19.31
N GLU A 102 7.91 -1.64 -20.17
CA GLU A 102 8.83 -2.77 -20.01
C GLU A 102 9.54 -2.82 -18.65
N HIS A 103 10.02 -1.69 -18.12
CA HIS A 103 10.66 -1.63 -16.79
C HIS A 103 9.76 -2.04 -15.63
N ASN A 104 8.46 -1.85 -15.76
CA ASN A 104 7.51 -2.27 -14.73
C ASN A 104 7.20 -3.77 -14.84
N ALA A 105 7.25 -4.33 -16.05
CA ALA A 105 7.08 -5.77 -16.26
C ALA A 105 8.23 -6.57 -15.62
N GLU A 106 9.47 -6.13 -15.73
CA GLU A 106 10.61 -6.77 -15.05
C GLU A 106 10.45 -6.78 -13.52
N ARG A 107 10.04 -5.67 -12.94
CA ARG A 107 9.78 -5.58 -11.49
C ARG A 107 8.65 -6.50 -11.05
N LEU A 108 7.57 -6.60 -11.85
CA LEU A 108 6.48 -7.53 -11.58
C LEU A 108 6.95 -8.98 -11.63
N MET A 109 7.74 -9.35 -12.65
CA MET A 109 8.27 -10.70 -12.81
C MET A 109 9.15 -11.12 -11.64
N ILE A 110 10.03 -10.25 -11.16
CA ILE A 110 10.85 -10.49 -9.97
C ILE A 110 9.96 -10.72 -8.74
N ARG A 111 8.88 -9.96 -8.59
CA ARG A 111 7.92 -10.12 -7.48
C ARG A 111 7.15 -11.42 -7.57
N TYR A 112 6.69 -11.80 -8.73
CA TYR A 112 6.04 -13.10 -8.93
C TYR A 112 6.97 -14.22 -8.53
N TYR A 113 8.23 -14.18 -8.95
CA TYR A 113 9.21 -15.18 -8.59
C TYR A 113 9.45 -15.28 -7.08
N GLU A 114 9.63 -14.16 -6.39
CA GLU A 114 9.80 -14.13 -4.92
C GLU A 114 8.65 -14.81 -4.19
N TYR A 115 7.41 -14.50 -4.58
CA TYR A 115 6.23 -15.09 -3.97
C TYR A 115 6.06 -16.57 -4.35
N LEU A 116 6.27 -16.92 -5.60
CA LEU A 116 6.16 -18.30 -6.07
C LEU A 116 7.20 -19.22 -5.42
N PHE A 117 8.41 -18.74 -5.22
CA PHE A 117 9.44 -19.47 -4.50
C PHE A 117 9.02 -19.79 -3.06
N ARG A 118 8.45 -18.80 -2.35
CA ARG A 118 7.93 -19.00 -0.98
C ARG A 118 6.74 -19.95 -0.96
N ILE A 119 5.83 -19.84 -1.90
CA ILE A 119 4.66 -20.73 -2.03
C ILE A 119 5.09 -22.17 -2.33
N ARG A 120 6.02 -22.38 -3.24
CA ARG A 120 6.57 -23.70 -3.55
C ARG A 120 7.08 -24.38 -2.29
N LYS A 121 7.90 -23.68 -1.52
CA LYS A 121 8.41 -24.18 -0.26
C LYS A 121 7.30 -24.45 0.76
N PHE A 122 6.38 -23.52 0.92
CA PHE A 122 5.26 -23.63 1.86
C PHE A 122 4.39 -24.86 1.58
N LEU A 123 4.01 -25.09 0.32
CA LEU A 123 3.19 -26.22 -0.09
C LEU A 123 3.92 -27.56 0.08
N TYR A 124 5.21 -27.58 -0.20
CA TYR A 124 6.04 -28.75 0.02
C TYR A 124 6.17 -29.09 1.50
N ASP A 125 6.54 -28.13 2.33
CA ASP A 125 6.77 -28.32 3.77
C ASP A 125 5.49 -28.71 4.51
N LYS A 126 4.35 -28.14 4.14
CA LYS A 126 3.08 -28.34 4.87
C LYS A 126 2.24 -29.49 4.33
N TYR A 127 2.20 -29.66 3.02
CA TYR A 127 1.28 -30.61 2.35
C TYR A 127 1.99 -31.65 1.48
N SER A 128 3.32 -31.63 1.42
CA SER A 128 4.13 -32.47 0.52
C SER A 128 3.72 -32.35 -0.97
N MET A 129 3.15 -31.19 -1.33
CA MET A 129 2.75 -30.91 -2.71
C MET A 129 3.95 -30.42 -3.52
N VAL A 130 4.21 -31.08 -4.64
CA VAL A 130 5.26 -30.67 -5.58
C VAL A 130 4.63 -29.84 -6.68
N VAL A 131 4.99 -28.57 -6.72
CA VAL A 131 4.49 -27.56 -7.68
C VAL A 131 5.63 -26.70 -8.19
N LEU A 132 5.41 -25.97 -9.28
CA LEU A 132 6.36 -25.01 -9.86
C LEU A 132 7.73 -25.66 -10.16
N GLU A 133 7.72 -26.83 -10.77
CA GLU A 133 8.92 -27.64 -11.01
C GLU A 133 9.95 -26.96 -11.91
N ASN A 134 9.49 -26.06 -12.80
CA ASN A 134 10.36 -25.31 -13.70
C ASN A 134 10.54 -23.84 -13.29
N LEU A 135 10.36 -23.51 -12.02
CA LEU A 135 10.47 -22.15 -11.52
C LEU A 135 11.86 -21.54 -11.79
N GLU A 136 12.89 -22.34 -11.88
CA GLU A 136 14.26 -21.92 -12.21
C GLU A 136 14.40 -21.37 -13.64
N GLN A 137 13.47 -21.71 -14.54
CA GLN A 137 13.42 -21.16 -15.90
C GLN A 137 12.76 -19.78 -15.97
N PHE A 138 12.24 -19.31 -14.85
CA PHE A 138 11.69 -17.97 -14.76
C PHE A 138 12.79 -16.95 -15.06
N PRO A 139 12.59 -16.01 -16.01
CA PRO A 139 13.66 -15.17 -16.51
C PRO A 139 14.01 -14.10 -15.45
N LEU A 140 14.92 -14.47 -14.60
CA LEU A 140 15.68 -13.52 -13.80
C LEU A 140 16.95 -13.25 -14.59
N ASP A 141 17.38 -12.00 -14.68
CA ASP A 141 18.69 -11.65 -15.23
C ASP A 141 19.78 -12.14 -14.28
N THR A 142 19.95 -13.44 -14.18
CA THR A 142 21.08 -14.05 -13.51
C THR A 142 22.18 -14.23 -14.54
N ASN A 143 23.24 -13.47 -14.37
CA ASN A 143 24.43 -13.67 -15.18
C ASN A 143 25.20 -14.88 -14.61
N ASP A 144 25.22 -15.96 -15.35
CA ASP A 144 25.93 -17.20 -14.93
C ASP A 144 27.42 -16.95 -14.63
N GLU A 145 28.03 -15.97 -15.29
CA GLU A 145 29.40 -15.56 -15.03
C GLU A 145 29.62 -15.00 -13.61
N LEU A 146 28.57 -14.53 -12.96
CA LEU A 146 28.61 -14.00 -11.59
C LEU A 146 28.17 -15.00 -10.52
N THR A 147 27.90 -16.25 -10.88
CA THR A 147 27.43 -17.26 -9.92
C THR A 147 28.45 -17.50 -8.80
N GLU A 148 29.72 -17.58 -9.09
CA GLU A 148 30.77 -17.72 -8.08
C GLU A 148 30.81 -16.54 -7.12
N TYR A 149 30.72 -15.34 -7.64
CA TYR A 149 30.68 -14.09 -6.88
C TYR A 149 29.50 -14.07 -5.91
N TYR A 150 28.30 -14.33 -6.39
CA TYR A 150 27.09 -14.33 -5.55
C TYR A 150 27.06 -15.51 -4.56
N THR A 151 27.63 -16.66 -4.91
CA THR A 151 27.75 -17.79 -3.98
C THR A 151 28.66 -17.48 -2.80
N LYS A 152 29.78 -16.83 -3.03
CA LYS A 152 30.68 -16.38 -1.96
C LYS A 152 30.05 -15.32 -1.07
N ILE A 153 29.31 -14.38 -1.65
CA ILE A 153 28.53 -13.38 -0.92
C ILE A 153 27.47 -14.05 -0.05
N ALA A 154 26.68 -14.97 -0.59
CA ALA A 154 25.67 -15.70 0.16
C ALA A 154 26.27 -16.41 1.37
N THR A 155 27.41 -17.04 1.22
CA THR A 155 28.13 -17.68 2.33
C THR A 155 28.51 -16.71 3.44
N VAL A 156 28.92 -15.50 3.09
CA VAL A 156 29.24 -14.46 4.08
C VAL A 156 27.96 -13.93 4.75
N VAL A 157 26.90 -13.68 3.99
CA VAL A 157 25.61 -13.23 4.55
C VAL A 157 25.07 -14.24 5.54
N ASP A 158 25.14 -15.53 5.24
CA ASP A 158 24.65 -16.59 6.11
C ASP A 158 25.35 -16.67 7.47
N ARG A 159 26.59 -16.17 7.60
CA ARG A 159 27.27 -16.08 8.90
C ARG A 159 26.61 -15.11 9.89
N TYR A 160 25.83 -14.17 9.39
CA TYR A 160 25.13 -13.17 10.20
C TYR A 160 23.68 -13.58 10.56
N ASN A 161 23.25 -14.79 10.23
CA ASN A 161 21.90 -15.30 10.56
C ASN A 161 21.71 -15.60 12.05
N ALA A 162 22.76 -15.66 12.85
CA ALA A 162 22.65 -15.76 14.30
C ALA A 162 22.23 -14.41 14.90
N PRO A 163 21.39 -14.37 15.94
CA PRO A 163 21.02 -13.12 16.58
C PRO A 163 22.27 -12.44 17.13
N ILE A 164 22.62 -11.31 16.54
CA ILE A 164 23.77 -10.52 16.95
C ILE A 164 23.31 -9.63 18.09
N HIS A 165 23.71 -9.96 19.31
CA HIS A 165 23.42 -9.17 20.49
C HIS A 165 24.41 -8.00 20.58
N GLY A 166 23.94 -6.79 20.16
CA GLY A 166 24.56 -5.51 20.49
C GLY A 166 25.76 -5.12 19.62
N GLY A 167 26.01 -3.82 19.55
CA GLY A 167 27.25 -3.26 19.04
C GLY A 167 27.22 -2.67 17.62
N PHE A 168 26.13 -2.82 16.88
CA PHE A 168 26.03 -2.18 15.58
C PHE A 168 25.42 -0.78 15.68
N ARG A 169 26.03 0.16 14.94
CA ARG A 169 25.49 1.49 14.73
C ARG A 169 24.49 1.45 13.58
N TYR A 170 23.34 2.11 13.77
CA TYR A 170 22.33 2.27 12.73
C TYR A 170 22.46 3.65 12.11
N ASP A 171 22.80 3.68 10.83
CA ASP A 171 22.85 4.91 10.05
C ASP A 171 21.66 4.96 9.06
N ARG A 172 21.25 6.18 8.69
CA ARG A 172 20.08 6.43 7.84
C ARG A 172 20.46 6.52 6.38
N PHE A 173 19.67 5.87 5.53
CA PHE A 173 19.93 5.78 4.11
C PHE A 173 18.65 5.95 3.28
N TYR A 174 18.83 6.37 2.02
CA TYR A 174 17.83 6.27 0.97
C TYR A 174 18.17 5.09 0.08
N VAL A 175 17.29 4.11 -0.01
CA VAL A 175 17.47 2.96 -0.88
C VAL A 175 17.15 3.35 -2.31
N GLN A 176 18.06 3.08 -3.22
CA GLN A 176 17.94 3.38 -4.65
C GLN A 176 17.42 2.16 -5.41
N LYS A 177 18.01 0.98 -5.16
CA LYS A 177 17.70 -0.25 -5.88
C LYS A 177 17.84 -1.46 -4.96
N ILE A 178 16.96 -2.43 -5.12
CA ILE A 178 17.06 -3.75 -4.51
C ILE A 178 16.99 -4.76 -5.64
N LYS A 179 18.02 -5.60 -5.76
CA LYS A 179 18.11 -6.66 -6.75
C LYS A 179 18.16 -8.00 -6.02
N PRO A 180 17.16 -8.89 -6.19
CA PRO A 180 17.23 -10.23 -5.64
C PRO A 180 18.20 -11.12 -6.44
N PHE A 181 18.81 -12.06 -5.74
CA PHE A 181 19.54 -13.16 -6.36
C PHE A 181 19.30 -14.45 -5.55
N PHE A 182 19.52 -15.60 -6.19
CA PHE A 182 19.13 -16.89 -5.65
C PHE A 182 20.34 -17.83 -5.62
N ILE A 183 20.66 -18.31 -4.44
CA ILE A 183 21.72 -19.32 -4.25
C ILE A 183 21.16 -20.45 -3.39
N ASN A 184 21.29 -21.68 -3.87
CA ASN A 184 20.80 -22.88 -3.17
C ASN A 184 19.34 -22.79 -2.70
N ASN A 185 18.46 -22.27 -3.58
CA ASN A 185 17.04 -22.08 -3.31
C ASN A 185 16.72 -21.08 -2.18
N LYS A 186 17.67 -20.25 -1.79
CA LYS A 186 17.47 -19.14 -0.85
C LYS A 186 17.58 -17.80 -1.56
N ILE A 187 16.72 -16.86 -1.17
CA ILE A 187 16.69 -15.50 -1.71
C ILE A 187 17.64 -14.62 -0.91
N TYR A 188 18.47 -13.87 -1.62
CA TYR A 188 19.33 -12.81 -1.10
C TYR A 188 19.07 -11.53 -1.87
N TYR A 189 19.50 -10.42 -1.33
CA TYR A 189 19.29 -9.11 -1.93
C TYR A 189 20.60 -8.33 -2.01
N GLU A 190 20.86 -7.77 -3.18
CA GLU A 190 21.84 -6.72 -3.39
C GLU A 190 21.13 -5.38 -3.27
N VAL A 191 21.53 -4.55 -2.32
CA VAL A 191 20.89 -3.28 -2.01
C VAL A 191 21.84 -2.14 -2.31
N ALA A 192 21.43 -1.24 -3.21
CA ALA A 192 22.13 0.00 -3.49
C ALA A 192 21.44 1.16 -2.76
N PHE A 193 22.20 1.94 -2.01
CA PHE A 193 21.69 3.03 -1.18
C PHE A 193 22.71 4.16 -1.02
N VAL A 194 22.21 5.32 -0.60
CA VAL A 194 23.03 6.51 -0.32
C VAL A 194 22.72 7.04 1.07
N PRO A 195 23.68 7.72 1.74
CA PRO A 195 23.41 8.37 3.02
C PRO A 195 22.22 9.33 2.94
N ALA A 196 21.35 9.34 3.96
CA ALA A 196 20.20 10.22 4.03
C ALA A 196 20.63 11.61 4.55
N ASN A 197 21.31 12.37 3.71
CA ASN A 197 21.75 13.74 3.95
C ASN A 197 21.40 14.65 2.77
N ASP A 198 21.65 15.95 2.90
CA ASP A 198 21.31 16.95 1.88
C ASP A 198 22.09 16.77 0.57
N ASN A 199 23.19 16.02 0.59
CA ASN A 199 24.05 15.70 -0.56
C ASN A 199 23.82 14.31 -1.14
N ALA A 200 22.73 13.62 -0.76
CA ALA A 200 22.45 12.24 -1.17
C ALA A 200 22.48 12.02 -2.69
N SER A 201 22.10 13.03 -3.49
CA SER A 201 22.12 12.96 -4.96
C SER A 201 23.53 13.07 -5.56
N LYS A 202 24.52 13.50 -4.79
CA LYS A 202 25.93 13.70 -5.22
C LYS A 202 26.87 12.62 -4.68
N THR A 203 26.36 11.73 -3.84
CA THR A 203 27.14 10.67 -3.20
C THR A 203 27.07 9.41 -4.04
N ASP A 204 28.20 8.73 -4.19
CA ASP A 204 28.25 7.42 -4.83
C ASP A 204 27.40 6.40 -4.08
N SER A 205 26.74 5.51 -4.83
CA SER A 205 25.96 4.44 -4.26
C SER A 205 26.82 3.47 -3.48
N ILE A 206 26.38 3.15 -2.29
CA ILE A 206 26.91 2.07 -1.46
C ILE A 206 26.14 0.80 -1.79
N ILE A 207 26.86 -0.31 -1.96
CA ILE A 207 26.25 -1.62 -2.19
C ILE A 207 26.48 -2.48 -0.95
N ALA A 208 25.41 -3.13 -0.47
CA ALA A 208 25.47 -4.12 0.58
C ALA A 208 24.49 -5.29 0.31
N PHE A 209 24.70 -6.38 0.98
CA PHE A 209 23.98 -7.63 0.77
C PHE A 209 23.25 -8.06 2.03
N THR A 210 22.11 -8.70 1.85
CA THR A 210 21.31 -9.24 2.96
C THR A 210 20.42 -10.37 2.49
N ASP A 211 19.94 -11.21 3.40
CA ASP A 211 18.87 -12.18 3.17
C ASP A 211 17.52 -11.69 3.69
N MET A 212 17.49 -10.49 4.26
CA MET A 212 16.25 -9.89 4.76
C MET A 212 15.51 -9.10 3.68
N GLU A 213 14.21 -9.27 3.63
CA GLU A 213 13.36 -8.46 2.76
C GLU A 213 13.24 -7.02 3.28
N ILE A 214 13.80 -6.07 2.54
CA ILE A 214 13.71 -4.64 2.86
C ILE A 214 12.50 -4.06 2.14
N THR A 215 11.54 -3.56 2.91
CA THR A 215 10.24 -3.08 2.39
C THR A 215 10.12 -1.56 2.33
N SER A 216 11.07 -0.81 2.88
CA SER A 216 11.10 0.64 2.87
C SER A 216 12.31 1.18 2.12
N TYR A 217 12.14 2.30 1.41
CA TYR A 217 13.19 2.94 0.61
C TYR A 217 13.64 4.28 1.18
N TYR A 218 12.82 4.92 1.99
CA TYR A 218 13.08 6.28 2.45
C TYR A 218 13.47 6.33 3.92
N ALA A 219 14.64 6.91 4.20
CA ALA A 219 15.18 7.10 5.53
C ALA A 219 15.22 5.81 6.38
N VAL A 220 15.56 4.70 5.72
CA VAL A 220 15.76 3.39 6.36
C VAL A 220 17.03 3.43 7.17
N LYS A 221 17.04 2.80 8.32
CA LYS A 221 18.24 2.62 9.12
C LYS A 221 18.81 1.23 8.90
N PHE A 222 20.08 1.16 8.56
CA PHE A 222 20.83 -0.08 8.43
C PHE A 222 21.90 -0.20 9.48
N ALA A 223 22.02 -1.40 10.05
CA ALA A 223 23.23 -1.85 10.73
C ALA A 223 24.06 -2.63 9.71
N ILE A 224 25.28 -2.18 9.45
CA ILE A 224 26.14 -2.70 8.38
C ILE A 224 27.39 -3.29 9.01
N ALA A 225 27.75 -4.50 8.58
CA ALA A 225 29.01 -5.14 8.88
C ALA A 225 29.92 -5.14 7.65
N ASP A 226 31.17 -4.73 7.82
CA ASP A 226 32.19 -4.86 6.81
C ASP A 226 32.77 -6.28 6.81
N ASN A 227 32.98 -6.81 5.62
CA ASN A 227 33.55 -8.14 5.40
C ASN A 227 34.31 -8.17 4.07
N SER A 228 34.80 -9.32 3.66
CA SER A 228 35.47 -9.51 2.38
C SER A 228 35.27 -10.92 1.84
N ILE A 229 35.33 -11.03 0.54
CA ILE A 229 35.40 -12.30 -0.20
C ILE A 229 36.71 -12.37 -0.98
N GLU A 230 37.17 -13.58 -1.25
CA GLU A 230 38.28 -13.83 -2.18
C GLU A 230 37.70 -14.28 -3.51
N ILE A 231 37.96 -13.53 -4.56
CA ILE A 231 37.56 -13.82 -5.93
C ILE A 231 38.67 -13.45 -6.89
N PHE A 232 38.95 -14.30 -7.88
CA PHE A 232 40.06 -14.11 -8.85
C PHE A 232 41.41 -13.79 -8.18
N ASP A 233 41.73 -14.51 -7.12
CA ASP A 233 42.98 -14.32 -6.33
C ASP A 233 43.12 -12.91 -5.71
N GLN A 234 42.03 -12.17 -5.62
CA GLN A 234 41.99 -10.86 -5.01
C GLN A 234 40.97 -10.81 -3.84
N ARG A 235 41.34 -10.09 -2.79
CA ARG A 235 40.43 -9.81 -1.68
C ARG A 235 39.56 -8.62 -2.01
N MET A 236 38.25 -8.88 -2.12
CA MET A 236 37.26 -7.86 -2.41
C MET A 236 36.46 -7.51 -1.16
N PRO A 237 36.42 -6.22 -0.74
CA PRO A 237 35.59 -5.80 0.38
C PRO A 237 34.10 -5.87 -0.01
N ILE A 238 33.29 -6.35 0.91
CA ILE A 238 31.83 -6.36 0.80
C ILE A 238 31.20 -5.84 2.09
N ARG A 239 29.95 -5.40 2.02
CA ARG A 239 29.16 -4.98 3.15
C ARG A 239 27.92 -5.87 3.27
N VAL A 240 27.58 -6.20 4.52
CA VAL A 240 26.38 -6.98 4.84
C VAL A 240 25.44 -6.14 5.71
N ILE A 241 24.19 -6.02 5.29
CA ILE A 241 23.16 -5.45 6.14
C ILE A 241 22.73 -6.53 7.11
N VAL A 242 23.09 -6.37 8.38
CA VAL A 242 22.84 -7.35 9.43
C VAL A 242 21.52 -7.13 10.16
N ASP A 243 21.00 -5.91 10.11
CA ASP A 243 19.67 -5.55 10.58
C ASP A 243 19.20 -4.25 9.93
N TRP A 244 17.89 -4.02 9.92
CA TRP A 244 17.31 -2.79 9.44
C TRP A 244 16.04 -2.42 10.22
N GLU A 245 15.79 -1.13 10.30
CA GLU A 245 14.60 -0.58 10.95
C GLU A 245 14.10 0.68 10.26
N VAL A 246 12.83 0.98 10.46
CA VAL A 246 12.22 2.25 10.07
C VAL A 246 11.60 2.87 11.30
N ASN A 247 11.92 4.11 11.59
CA ASN A 247 11.33 4.82 12.72
C ASN A 247 9.90 5.24 12.42
N ILE A 248 9.03 5.05 13.38
CA ILE A 248 7.75 5.73 13.44
C ILE A 248 8.03 7.18 13.84
N ARG A 249 7.49 8.15 13.08
CA ARG A 249 7.70 9.57 13.38
C ARG A 249 6.79 10.02 14.53
N PRO A 250 7.29 10.81 15.49
CA PRO A 250 6.47 11.34 16.58
C PRO A 250 5.22 12.10 16.11
N CYS A 251 5.32 12.82 14.97
CA CYS A 251 4.18 13.55 14.40
C CYS A 251 3.03 12.62 13.95
N GLU A 252 3.33 11.39 13.53
CA GLU A 252 2.32 10.39 13.16
C GLU A 252 1.54 9.92 14.39
N LEU A 253 2.21 9.78 15.53
CA LEU A 253 1.59 9.38 16.79
C LEU A 253 0.72 10.49 17.41
N LYS A 254 1.02 11.75 17.11
CA LYS A 254 0.22 12.89 17.61
C LYS A 254 -1.22 12.89 17.10
N ASN A 255 -1.46 12.35 15.91
CA ASN A 255 -2.81 12.25 15.37
C ASN A 255 -3.70 11.32 16.20
N PHE A 256 -3.14 10.20 16.70
CA PHE A 256 -3.87 9.32 17.61
C PHE A 256 -4.22 10.01 18.92
N ASN A 257 -3.29 10.77 19.50
CA ASN A 257 -3.53 11.52 20.72
C ASN A 257 -4.66 12.54 20.55
N ARG A 258 -4.75 13.21 19.39
CA ARG A 258 -5.82 14.16 19.10
C ARG A 258 -7.20 13.52 19.06
N ILE A 259 -7.31 12.36 18.38
CA ILE A 259 -8.60 11.66 18.25
C ILE A 259 -9.03 11.05 19.59
N LEU A 260 -8.08 10.54 20.37
CA LEU A 260 -8.36 9.88 21.64
C LEU A 260 -8.44 10.87 22.83
N ASP A 261 -8.35 12.19 22.53
CA ASP A 261 -8.33 13.25 23.55
C ASP A 261 -7.28 13.02 24.65
N ASN A 262 -6.16 12.45 24.25
CA ASN A 262 -5.03 12.24 25.15
C ASN A 262 -4.13 13.47 25.17
N SER A 263 -3.61 13.82 26.35
CA SER A 263 -2.55 14.81 26.43
C SER A 263 -1.36 14.38 25.55
N LEU A 264 -0.77 15.34 24.82
CA LEU A 264 0.40 15.09 23.98
C LEU A 264 1.57 14.66 24.85
N ARG A 265 1.78 13.37 24.98
CA ARG A 265 2.90 12.78 25.71
C ARG A 265 3.78 12.02 24.73
N ASP A 266 5.07 12.02 24.98
CA ASP A 266 6.02 11.26 24.18
C ASP A 266 6.00 9.80 24.63
N TYR A 267 5.84 8.88 23.69
CA TYR A 267 5.93 7.45 23.94
C TYR A 267 7.38 6.99 24.03
N GLY A 268 7.63 5.94 24.79
CA GLY A 268 8.97 5.39 24.99
C GLY A 268 9.65 4.96 23.68
N SER A 269 10.88 5.39 23.47
CA SER A 269 11.64 5.10 22.24
C SER A 269 11.93 3.62 22.03
N ALA A 270 12.13 2.86 23.11
CA ALA A 270 12.36 1.42 23.05
C ALA A 270 11.13 0.66 22.53
N GLU A 271 9.94 1.01 23.01
CA GLU A 271 8.70 0.44 22.51
C GLU A 271 8.47 0.75 21.03
N GLN A 272 8.68 2.01 20.62
CA GLN A 272 8.55 2.41 19.22
C GLN A 272 9.49 1.61 18.31
N ARG A 273 10.73 1.37 18.77
CA ARG A 273 11.69 0.53 18.05
C ARG A 273 11.20 -0.91 17.94
N ASN A 274 10.73 -1.49 19.04
CA ASN A 274 10.25 -2.86 19.07
C ASN A 274 9.05 -3.05 18.14
N ILE A 275 8.09 -2.12 18.15
CA ILE A 275 6.95 -2.14 17.25
C ILE A 275 7.41 -2.03 15.80
N SER A 276 8.29 -1.08 15.49
CA SER A 276 8.81 -0.88 14.14
C SER A 276 9.53 -2.13 13.62
N GLN A 277 10.38 -2.76 14.43
CA GLN A 277 11.06 -4.01 14.08
C GLN A 277 10.08 -5.16 13.87
N PHE A 278 9.08 -5.28 14.74
CA PHE A 278 8.04 -6.29 14.59
C PHE A 278 7.29 -6.13 13.25
N LEU A 279 6.83 -4.92 12.94
CA LEU A 279 6.14 -4.62 11.69
C LEU A 279 7.04 -4.88 10.48
N THR A 280 8.30 -4.53 10.57
CA THR A 280 9.30 -4.77 9.53
C THR A 280 9.53 -6.25 9.27
N LYS A 281 9.70 -7.04 10.32
CA LYS A 281 10.02 -8.47 10.23
C LYS A 281 8.82 -9.32 9.82
N THR A 282 7.64 -9.01 10.35
CA THR A 282 6.40 -9.76 10.04
C THR A 282 5.70 -9.26 8.82
N GLY A 283 5.86 -7.95 8.52
CA GLY A 283 5.12 -7.26 7.48
C GLY A 283 3.63 -7.08 7.78
N LEU A 284 3.21 -7.31 9.01
CA LEU A 284 1.85 -7.00 9.46
C LEU A 284 1.62 -5.50 9.53
N SER A 285 0.39 -5.07 9.25
CA SER A 285 -0.04 -3.70 9.50
C SER A 285 -0.61 -3.57 10.91
N LEU A 286 -0.60 -2.36 11.47
CA LEU A 286 -1.26 -2.13 12.77
C LEU A 286 -2.78 -2.38 12.69
N SER A 287 -3.39 -2.13 11.54
CA SER A 287 -4.80 -2.47 11.31
C SER A 287 -5.08 -3.97 11.38
N GLU A 288 -4.11 -4.81 11.04
CA GLU A 288 -4.20 -6.27 11.23
C GLU A 288 -3.93 -6.68 12.68
N VAL A 289 -2.93 -6.07 13.31
CA VAL A 289 -2.57 -6.35 14.72
C VAL A 289 -3.72 -6.09 15.68
N ILE A 290 -4.46 -5.00 15.52
CA ILE A 290 -5.62 -4.71 16.38
C ILE A 290 -6.77 -5.70 16.24
N MET A 291 -6.80 -6.47 15.16
CA MET A 291 -7.82 -7.51 14.92
C MET A 291 -7.44 -8.86 15.49
N PHE A 292 -6.28 -9.02 16.10
CA PHE A 292 -5.89 -10.24 16.79
C PHE A 292 -6.88 -10.63 17.90
N SER A 293 -6.89 -11.91 18.27
CA SER A 293 -7.60 -12.34 19.49
C SER A 293 -7.05 -11.61 20.72
N ASP A 294 -7.83 -11.55 21.78
CA ASP A 294 -7.42 -10.88 23.01
C ASP A 294 -6.13 -11.50 23.58
N GLU A 295 -6.01 -12.81 23.48
CA GLU A 295 -4.83 -13.57 23.93
C GLU A 295 -3.59 -13.27 23.07
N ALA A 296 -3.75 -13.27 21.74
CA ALA A 296 -2.65 -12.97 20.81
C ALA A 296 -2.20 -11.51 20.95
N PHE A 297 -3.12 -10.57 21.13
CA PHE A 297 -2.81 -9.17 21.34
C PHE A 297 -2.08 -8.94 22.67
N ALA A 298 -2.54 -9.56 23.77
CA ALA A 298 -1.89 -9.48 25.06
C ALA A 298 -0.49 -10.10 25.04
N LYS A 299 -0.31 -11.23 24.35
CA LYS A 299 1.00 -11.86 24.15
C LYS A 299 1.95 -10.94 23.39
N LEU A 300 1.47 -10.31 22.32
CA LEU A 300 2.26 -9.36 21.55
C LEU A 300 2.66 -8.15 22.40
N ARG A 301 1.74 -7.60 23.20
CA ARG A 301 2.03 -6.52 24.14
C ARG A 301 3.18 -6.91 25.08
N SER A 302 3.12 -8.09 25.69
CA SER A 302 4.16 -8.56 26.61
C SER A 302 5.54 -8.70 25.96
N GLN A 303 5.58 -8.96 24.65
CA GLN A 303 6.82 -9.08 23.88
C GLN A 303 7.42 -7.73 23.47
N LEU A 304 6.58 -6.75 23.15
CA LEU A 304 7.02 -5.49 22.54
C LEU A 304 7.15 -4.35 23.55
N VAL A 305 6.37 -4.36 24.63
CA VAL A 305 6.36 -3.30 25.64
C VAL A 305 7.41 -3.57 26.71
N PRO A 306 8.40 -2.68 26.88
CA PRO A 306 9.39 -2.81 27.94
C PRO A 306 8.76 -2.66 29.34
N SER A 307 9.31 -3.34 30.34
CA SER A 307 8.89 -3.24 31.75
C SER A 307 9.33 -1.92 32.40
N THR A 308 9.02 -0.81 31.78
CA THR A 308 9.34 0.54 32.26
C THR A 308 8.09 1.28 32.70
N LYS A 309 8.23 2.30 33.55
CA LYS A 309 7.12 3.18 33.95
C LYS A 309 6.72 4.22 32.86
N ALA A 310 7.21 4.07 31.63
CA ALA A 310 6.92 4.97 30.52
C ALA A 310 5.46 4.81 30.05
N ILE A 311 4.96 5.83 29.36
CA ILE A 311 3.66 5.76 28.67
C ILE A 311 3.86 4.92 27.44
N HIS A 312 2.99 3.94 27.25
CA HIS A 312 3.08 2.97 26.18
C HIS A 312 2.11 3.28 25.05
N PHE A 313 2.60 3.20 23.81
CA PHE A 313 1.75 3.30 22.63
C PHE A 313 0.76 2.14 22.53
N PHE A 314 1.07 0.98 23.12
CA PHE A 314 0.13 -0.13 23.22
C PHE A 314 -1.13 0.22 24.00
N ASP A 315 -1.08 1.13 24.98
CA ASP A 315 -2.28 1.62 25.66
C ASP A 315 -3.18 2.39 24.68
N CYS A 316 -2.56 3.15 23.77
CA CYS A 316 -3.26 3.81 22.69
C CYS A 316 -3.86 2.80 21.70
N LEU A 317 -3.11 1.76 21.33
CA LEU A 317 -3.60 0.69 20.46
C LEU A 317 -4.75 -0.09 21.07
N GLU A 318 -4.75 -0.35 22.38
CA GLU A 318 -5.87 -0.96 23.08
C GLU A 318 -7.15 -0.10 22.99
N LYS A 319 -7.04 1.20 23.23
CA LYS A 319 -8.17 2.12 23.06
C LYS A 319 -8.68 2.15 21.63
N CYS A 320 -7.78 2.20 20.64
CA CYS A 320 -8.16 2.11 19.23
C CYS A 320 -8.90 0.81 18.93
N ARG A 321 -8.41 -0.30 19.46
CA ARG A 321 -9.02 -1.62 19.31
C ARG A 321 -10.44 -1.67 19.87
N ASP A 322 -10.65 -1.14 21.06
CA ASP A 322 -11.98 -1.09 21.68
C ASP A 322 -12.96 -0.23 20.88
N ILE A 323 -12.54 0.96 20.45
CA ILE A 323 -13.35 1.87 19.63
C ILE A 323 -13.71 1.21 18.30
N ILE A 324 -12.74 0.57 17.64
CA ILE A 324 -12.95 -0.08 16.34
C ILE A 324 -13.85 -1.30 16.46
N LYS A 325 -13.67 -2.15 17.49
CA LYS A 325 -14.52 -3.33 17.71
C LYS A 325 -15.96 -2.96 18.02
N GLN A 326 -16.20 -1.87 18.72
CA GLN A 326 -17.52 -1.38 19.07
C GLN A 326 -18.15 -0.52 17.96
N ASN A 327 -17.41 -0.26 16.89
CA ASN A 327 -17.79 0.70 15.84
C ASN A 327 -18.25 2.05 16.42
N ALA A 328 -17.57 2.50 17.48
CA ALA A 328 -17.82 3.75 18.16
C ALA A 328 -17.34 4.96 17.33
N PRO A 329 -17.78 6.18 17.66
CA PRO A 329 -17.26 7.40 17.01
C PRO A 329 -15.73 7.45 16.96
N GLY A 330 -15.16 7.75 15.80
CA GLY A 330 -13.74 7.77 15.55
C GLY A 330 -13.17 6.47 14.96
N SER A 331 -13.95 5.40 14.86
CA SER A 331 -13.45 4.09 14.39
C SER A 331 -12.83 4.14 13.00
N ASN A 332 -13.44 4.80 12.03
CA ASN A 332 -12.93 4.87 10.66
C ASN A 332 -11.66 5.74 10.56
N ILE A 333 -11.61 6.86 11.24
CA ILE A 333 -10.40 7.68 11.30
C ILE A 333 -9.24 6.90 11.91
N LEU A 334 -9.49 6.17 13.00
CA LEU A 334 -8.47 5.32 13.63
C LEU A 334 -8.02 4.18 12.73
N ARG A 335 -8.93 3.50 12.02
CA ARG A 335 -8.58 2.49 11.00
C ARG A 335 -7.66 3.06 9.93
N TYR A 336 -8.00 4.24 9.42
CA TYR A 336 -7.22 4.93 8.40
C TYR A 336 -5.82 5.28 8.91
N LEU A 337 -5.69 5.85 10.10
CA LEU A 337 -4.41 6.17 10.70
C LEU A 337 -3.55 4.93 10.95
N LEU A 338 -4.14 3.85 11.47
CA LEU A 338 -3.45 2.58 11.70
C LEU A 338 -2.95 1.95 10.39
N HIS A 339 -3.75 2.04 9.34
CA HIS A 339 -3.37 1.58 8.02
C HIS A 339 -2.18 2.38 7.47
N HIS A 340 -2.22 3.70 7.57
CA HIS A 340 -1.18 4.58 7.02
C HIS A 340 0.09 4.63 7.86
N LEU A 341 0.01 4.50 9.17
CA LEU A 341 1.19 4.46 10.03
C LEU A 341 2.16 3.34 9.62
N THR A 342 1.61 2.23 9.21
CA THR A 342 2.38 1.07 8.75
C THR A 342 2.81 1.16 7.30
N ASN A 343 2.22 2.01 6.48
CA ASN A 343 2.56 2.14 5.08
C ASN A 343 4.01 2.49 4.84
N ARG A 344 4.57 3.35 5.67
CA ARG A 344 5.97 3.73 5.55
C ARG A 344 6.90 2.55 5.77
N VAL A 345 6.54 1.64 6.66
CA VAL A 345 7.30 0.44 6.97
C VAL A 345 7.09 -0.64 5.91
N LEU A 346 5.86 -0.78 5.40
CA LEU A 346 5.43 -1.90 4.58
C LEU A 346 5.32 -1.60 3.10
N ARG A 347 5.13 -0.33 2.69
CA ARG A 347 4.86 0.02 1.29
C ARG A 347 6.12 0.38 0.52
N LYS A 348 6.60 -0.58 -0.24
CA LYS A 348 7.52 -0.36 -1.37
C LYS A 348 6.90 0.46 -2.50
N GLN A 349 5.58 0.48 -2.58
CA GLN A 349 4.81 0.76 -3.80
C GLN A 349 4.69 2.24 -4.14
N TYR A 350 4.82 3.13 -3.16
CA TYR A 350 4.53 4.56 -3.39
C TYR A 350 5.71 5.43 -3.81
N LYS A 351 6.92 4.87 -3.88
CA LYS A 351 8.08 5.63 -4.32
C LYS A 351 8.06 5.99 -5.80
N ASP A 352 7.40 5.18 -6.61
CA ASP A 352 7.50 5.22 -8.07
C ASP A 352 6.14 5.37 -8.78
N ILE A 353 5.13 5.93 -8.12
CA ILE A 353 3.90 6.27 -8.82
C ILE A 353 4.13 7.57 -9.58
N TRP A 354 4.39 7.41 -10.85
CA TRP A 354 4.39 8.49 -11.81
C TRP A 354 3.04 8.47 -12.53
N TYR A 355 2.28 9.55 -12.46
CA TYR A 355 1.14 9.73 -13.35
C TYR A 355 1.47 10.79 -14.39
N TYR A 356 0.85 10.64 -15.55
CA TYR A 356 0.99 11.62 -16.61
C TYR A 356 -0.03 12.72 -16.37
N ASP A 357 0.47 13.90 -16.04
CA ASP A 357 -0.37 15.09 -15.93
C ASP A 357 -0.66 15.61 -17.35
N ARG A 358 -1.92 15.46 -17.77
CA ARG A 358 -2.37 15.88 -19.11
C ARG A 358 -2.37 17.39 -19.29
N PHE A 359 -2.47 18.15 -18.21
CA PHE A 359 -2.48 19.61 -18.26
C PHE A 359 -1.08 20.18 -18.39
N GLU A 360 -0.13 19.64 -17.66
CA GLU A 360 1.27 20.06 -17.71
C GLU A 360 2.08 19.28 -18.75
N ASN A 361 1.46 18.32 -19.44
CA ASN A 361 2.08 17.45 -20.46
C ASN A 361 3.38 16.81 -19.99
N LYS A 362 3.43 16.42 -18.69
CA LYS A 362 4.62 15.82 -18.08
C LYS A 362 4.23 14.71 -17.10
N TYR A 363 5.22 13.86 -16.81
CA TYR A 363 5.09 12.89 -15.72
C TYR A 363 5.34 13.57 -14.37
N VAL A 364 4.38 13.46 -13.46
CA VAL A 364 4.47 13.98 -12.10
C VAL A 364 4.66 12.84 -11.12
N HIS A 365 5.64 12.98 -10.23
CA HIS A 365 5.92 12.02 -9.18
C HIS A 365 5.05 12.28 -7.95
N VAL A 366 4.16 11.35 -7.63
CA VAL A 366 3.22 11.47 -6.49
C VAL A 366 3.87 11.07 -5.15
N GLY A 367 5.07 10.52 -5.18
CA GLY A 367 5.66 9.82 -4.03
C GLY A 367 6.15 10.67 -2.86
N LYS A 368 6.19 11.99 -2.96
CA LYS A 368 6.71 12.81 -1.84
C LYS A 368 5.71 13.12 -0.74
N ASN A 369 4.41 13.08 -1.00
CA ASN A 369 3.38 13.65 -0.12
C ASN A 369 2.47 12.61 0.56
N SER A 370 2.74 11.31 0.45
CA SER A 370 1.95 10.25 1.09
C SER A 370 2.34 9.97 2.56
N ASN A 371 3.07 10.88 3.19
CA ASN A 371 3.48 10.72 4.58
C ASN A 371 2.39 11.24 5.52
N LEU A 372 1.99 10.43 6.50
CA LEU A 372 1.15 10.87 7.62
C LEU A 372 1.73 12.06 8.41
N SER A 373 3.01 12.37 8.21
CA SER A 373 3.64 13.57 8.78
C SER A 373 3.00 14.87 8.28
N ASP A 374 2.45 14.85 7.07
CA ASP A 374 1.78 15.99 6.46
C ASP A 374 0.26 15.94 6.68
N LEU A 375 -0.25 14.87 7.27
CA LEU A 375 -1.64 14.72 7.64
C LEU A 375 -1.94 15.58 8.87
N TYR A 376 -2.73 16.60 8.70
CA TYR A 376 -3.23 17.43 9.79
C TYR A 376 -4.72 17.18 9.98
N LEU A 377 -5.08 16.58 11.12
CA LEU A 377 -6.47 16.45 11.52
C LEU A 377 -6.92 17.74 12.20
N ASP A 378 -7.83 18.45 11.56
CA ASP A 378 -8.51 19.60 12.14
C ASP A 378 -9.65 19.10 13.03
N ASN A 379 -9.82 19.68 14.21
CA ASN A 379 -10.96 19.43 15.10
C ASN A 379 -12.31 19.90 14.50
N LYS A 380 -12.27 20.59 13.37
CA LYS A 380 -13.45 20.94 12.56
C LYS A 380 -13.82 19.88 11.53
N CYS A 381 -13.11 18.74 11.51
CA CYS A 381 -13.55 17.61 10.73
C CYS A 381 -14.99 17.23 11.11
N ILE A 382 -15.79 16.86 10.14
CA ILE A 382 -17.05 16.16 10.34
C ILE A 382 -16.81 15.01 11.30
N PRO A 383 -17.76 14.63 12.17
CA PRO A 383 -17.53 13.77 13.32
C PRO A 383 -16.40 12.75 13.14
N PHE A 384 -15.54 12.57 14.13
CA PHE A 384 -14.33 11.73 14.04
C PHE A 384 -14.59 10.28 13.63
N ASP A 385 -15.84 9.86 13.58
CA ASP A 385 -16.26 8.56 13.08
C ASP A 385 -16.49 8.53 11.56
N GLU A 386 -16.41 9.68 10.88
CA GLU A 386 -16.61 9.78 9.44
C GLU A 386 -15.35 9.54 8.64
N MET A 387 -15.53 9.40 7.32
CA MET A 387 -14.43 9.15 6.40
C MET A 387 -13.44 10.30 6.36
N PRO A 388 -12.12 10.03 6.31
CA PRO A 388 -11.10 11.06 6.42
C PRO A 388 -11.09 12.08 5.27
N PHE A 389 -11.79 11.84 4.18
CA PHE A 389 -11.89 12.78 3.06
C PHE A 389 -12.85 13.95 3.31
N CYS A 390 -13.68 13.86 4.34
CA CYS A 390 -14.78 14.81 4.53
C CYS A 390 -14.33 16.19 5.03
N SER A 391 -13.15 16.35 5.55
CA SER A 391 -12.68 17.66 6.00
C SER A 391 -11.27 17.69 6.59
N GLY A 392 -10.64 18.86 6.61
CA GLY A 392 -9.48 19.19 7.43
C GLY A 392 -8.20 18.41 7.16
N LEU A 393 -8.19 17.51 6.21
CA LEU A 393 -7.00 16.80 5.80
C LEU A 393 -6.21 17.67 4.81
N LYS A 394 -5.32 18.51 5.33
CA LYS A 394 -4.43 19.28 4.46
C LYS A 394 -3.46 18.35 3.73
N ASN A 395 -3.33 18.57 2.42
CA ASN A 395 -2.34 17.93 1.57
C ASN A 395 -2.43 16.40 1.47
N HIS A 396 -3.56 15.80 1.86
CA HIS A 396 -3.75 14.38 1.75
C HIS A 396 -5.13 14.03 1.25
N VAL A 397 -5.20 13.41 0.09
CA VAL A 397 -6.42 12.83 -0.45
C VAL A 397 -6.24 11.32 -0.47
N PRO A 398 -7.01 10.56 0.33
CA PRO A 398 -6.91 9.12 0.34
C PRO A 398 -7.31 8.55 -1.02
N SER A 399 -6.62 7.49 -1.46
CA SER A 399 -7.04 6.75 -2.65
C SER A 399 -8.28 5.91 -2.33
N LEU A 400 -9.11 5.65 -3.34
CA LEU A 400 -10.30 4.81 -3.16
C LEU A 400 -9.93 3.39 -2.70
N SER A 401 -8.86 2.83 -3.23
CA SER A 401 -8.35 1.53 -2.81
C SER A 401 -7.96 1.51 -1.33
N ASP A 402 -7.29 2.56 -0.84
CA ASP A 402 -6.94 2.66 0.57
C ASP A 402 -8.17 2.73 1.48
N LEU A 403 -9.22 3.42 1.03
CA LEU A 403 -10.47 3.50 1.78
C LEU A 403 -11.15 2.13 1.87
N PHE A 404 -11.24 1.40 0.76
CA PHE A 404 -11.82 0.04 0.77
C PHE A 404 -11.00 -0.97 1.55
N ASP A 405 -9.67 -0.85 1.54
CA ASP A 405 -8.78 -1.78 2.22
C ASP A 405 -8.81 -1.65 3.75
N CYS A 406 -9.02 -0.45 4.26
CA CYS A 406 -8.86 -0.18 5.69
C CYS A 406 -10.13 0.20 6.45
N LEU A 407 -11.19 0.65 5.78
CA LEU A 407 -12.39 1.17 6.44
C LEU A 407 -13.53 0.15 6.48
N ASP A 408 -14.34 0.22 7.51
CA ASP A 408 -15.65 -0.44 7.52
C ASP A 408 -16.64 0.44 6.77
N VAL A 409 -16.98 0.00 5.56
CA VAL A 409 -17.88 0.74 4.66
C VAL A 409 -19.35 0.39 4.86
N LYS A 410 -19.65 -0.64 5.65
CA LYS A 410 -21.02 -1.04 5.91
C LYS A 410 -21.78 0.04 6.68
N GLY A 411 -22.86 0.53 6.08
CA GLY A 411 -23.63 1.65 6.63
C GLY A 411 -22.96 3.02 6.46
N ARG A 412 -21.87 3.09 5.67
CA ARG A 412 -21.09 4.29 5.37
C ARG A 412 -21.01 4.60 3.89
N GLU A 413 -21.82 3.96 3.08
CA GLU A 413 -21.83 4.10 1.63
C GLU A 413 -22.09 5.55 1.19
N HIS A 414 -22.85 6.30 1.99
CA HIS A 414 -23.10 7.73 1.77
C HIS A 414 -21.82 8.58 1.82
N GLU A 415 -20.87 8.22 2.65
CA GLU A 415 -19.57 8.92 2.76
C GLU A 415 -18.67 8.58 1.59
N LEU A 416 -18.68 7.32 1.12
CA LEU A 416 -17.96 6.92 -0.10
C LEU A 416 -18.52 7.64 -1.33
N LEU A 417 -19.84 7.76 -1.40
CA LEU A 417 -20.49 8.52 -2.47
C LEU A 417 -20.02 9.98 -2.48
N ALA A 418 -19.98 10.64 -1.31
CA ALA A 418 -19.50 12.01 -1.19
C ALA A 418 -18.04 12.14 -1.63
N TRP A 419 -17.20 11.17 -1.28
CA TRP A 419 -15.81 11.12 -1.73
C TRP A 419 -15.70 10.99 -3.26
N VAL A 420 -16.49 10.12 -3.88
CA VAL A 420 -16.51 9.94 -5.35
C VAL A 420 -16.88 11.25 -6.04
N VAL A 421 -17.94 11.92 -5.57
CA VAL A 421 -18.40 13.19 -6.17
C VAL A 421 -17.35 14.30 -6.01
N GLN A 422 -16.73 14.40 -4.84
CA GLN A 422 -15.64 15.36 -4.61
C GLN A 422 -14.44 15.07 -5.52
N ASN A 423 -14.04 13.83 -5.62
CA ASN A 423 -12.93 13.41 -6.49
C ASN A 423 -13.22 13.69 -7.97
N ASN A 424 -14.45 13.44 -8.43
CA ASN A 424 -14.87 13.76 -9.78
C ASN A 424 -14.70 15.27 -10.06
N THR A 425 -15.07 16.12 -9.11
CA THR A 425 -14.93 17.57 -9.26
C THR A 425 -13.48 18.03 -9.22
N GLU A 426 -12.70 17.59 -8.23
CA GLU A 426 -11.36 18.11 -7.96
C GLU A 426 -10.27 17.52 -8.86
N ARG A 427 -10.43 16.28 -9.31
CA ARG A 427 -9.43 15.56 -10.11
C ARG A 427 -9.83 15.32 -11.55
N GLU A 428 -11.09 14.94 -11.76
CA GLU A 428 -11.58 14.62 -13.10
C GLU A 428 -12.21 15.84 -13.80
N ASN A 429 -12.31 16.99 -13.11
CA ASN A 429 -12.94 18.21 -13.62
C ASN A 429 -14.42 18.03 -14.02
N ILE A 430 -15.11 17.09 -13.38
CA ILE A 430 -16.53 16.82 -13.59
C ILE A 430 -17.33 17.47 -12.46
N LEU A 431 -17.78 18.70 -12.65
CA LEU A 431 -18.56 19.44 -11.65
C LEU A 431 -19.91 18.76 -11.36
N PHE A 432 -20.56 18.24 -12.37
CA PHE A 432 -21.86 17.59 -12.31
C PHE A 432 -21.69 16.11 -12.68
N THR A 433 -21.69 15.22 -11.69
CA THR A 433 -21.58 13.78 -11.92
C THR A 433 -22.89 13.25 -12.49
N PRO A 434 -22.93 12.67 -13.68
CA PRO A 434 -24.14 12.13 -14.27
C PRO A 434 -24.63 10.90 -13.52
N LEU A 435 -25.94 10.78 -13.36
CA LEU A 435 -26.60 9.65 -12.74
C LEU A 435 -27.40 8.86 -13.76
N GLU A 436 -27.36 7.55 -13.64
CA GLU A 436 -28.24 6.64 -14.38
C GLU A 436 -29.55 6.44 -13.62
N LYS A 437 -30.64 6.19 -14.34
CA LYS A 437 -31.90 5.77 -13.75
C LYS A 437 -32.09 4.26 -13.93
N THR A 438 -32.38 3.58 -12.84
CA THR A 438 -32.83 2.19 -12.88
C THR A 438 -34.25 2.06 -13.42
N GLU A 439 -34.68 0.85 -13.76
CA GLU A 439 -36.06 0.55 -14.18
C GLU A 439 -37.10 0.96 -13.13
N ASP A 440 -36.73 0.89 -11.86
CA ASP A 440 -37.58 1.30 -10.72
C ASP A 440 -37.59 2.83 -10.49
N GLY A 441 -36.92 3.60 -11.36
CA GLY A 441 -36.87 5.06 -11.30
C GLY A 441 -35.90 5.64 -10.27
N LYS A 442 -35.10 4.82 -9.60
CA LYS A 442 -34.06 5.25 -8.67
C LYS A 442 -32.82 5.70 -9.40
N TYR A 443 -32.06 6.60 -8.76
CA TYR A 443 -30.77 7.00 -9.28
C TYR A 443 -29.67 6.01 -8.87
N LYS A 444 -28.82 5.69 -9.85
CA LYS A 444 -27.66 4.82 -9.72
C LYS A 444 -26.38 5.54 -10.17
N LEU A 445 -25.27 5.25 -9.48
CA LEU A 445 -23.94 5.68 -9.86
C LEU A 445 -22.95 4.54 -9.55
N ASP A 446 -22.33 3.96 -10.56
CA ASP A 446 -21.40 2.82 -10.43
C ASP A 446 -21.98 1.71 -9.52
N ASN A 447 -21.33 1.50 -8.37
CA ASN A 447 -21.73 0.49 -7.38
C ASN A 447 -22.77 1.00 -6.35
N PHE A 448 -23.28 2.22 -6.51
CA PHE A 448 -24.26 2.81 -5.60
C PHE A 448 -25.66 2.71 -6.21
N ASP A 449 -26.49 1.80 -5.69
CA ASP A 449 -27.80 1.47 -6.28
C ASP A 449 -28.96 2.40 -5.86
N ASP A 450 -28.82 3.13 -4.74
CA ASP A 450 -29.83 4.06 -4.23
C ASP A 450 -29.19 5.39 -3.80
N VAL A 451 -28.80 6.16 -4.79
CA VAL A 451 -28.08 7.43 -4.59
C VAL A 451 -28.92 8.44 -3.81
N GLU A 452 -30.24 8.47 -4.00
CA GLU A 452 -31.13 9.42 -3.28
C GLU A 452 -31.12 9.19 -1.77
N SER A 453 -31.20 7.92 -1.36
CA SER A 453 -31.15 7.55 0.05
C SER A 453 -29.78 7.88 0.67
N LEU A 454 -28.71 7.61 -0.05
CA LEU A 454 -27.36 7.94 0.40
C LEU A 454 -27.13 9.44 0.55
N VAL A 455 -27.60 10.23 -0.41
CA VAL A 455 -27.54 11.71 -0.35
C VAL A 455 -28.33 12.24 0.84
N ALA A 456 -29.52 11.72 1.08
CA ALA A 456 -30.34 12.11 2.23
C ALA A 456 -29.62 11.79 3.55
N THR A 457 -29.07 10.58 3.68
CA THR A 457 -28.31 10.14 4.86
C THR A 457 -27.09 11.03 5.11
N TYR A 458 -26.32 11.31 4.08
CA TYR A 458 -25.15 12.19 4.17
C TYR A 458 -25.52 13.59 4.62
N ASN A 459 -26.52 14.20 3.97
CA ASN A 459 -26.93 15.57 4.28
C ASN A 459 -27.50 15.73 5.70
N GLN A 460 -28.15 14.71 6.24
CA GLN A 460 -28.68 14.70 7.62
C GLN A 460 -27.55 14.70 8.67
N ARG A 461 -26.38 14.19 8.34
CA ARG A 461 -25.23 14.11 9.26
C ARG A 461 -24.40 15.38 9.29
N LEU A 462 -24.61 16.31 8.38
CA LEU A 462 -23.90 17.59 8.37
C LEU A 462 -24.32 18.46 9.54
N TYR A 463 -23.34 19.08 10.22
CA TYR A 463 -23.64 20.07 11.25
C TYR A 463 -24.33 21.31 10.68
N HIS A 464 -25.09 22.02 11.50
CA HIS A 464 -25.80 23.24 11.11
C HIS A 464 -24.90 24.47 10.87
N SER A 465 -23.59 24.33 10.90
CA SER A 465 -22.68 25.42 10.55
C SER A 465 -22.75 25.73 9.06
N GLU A 466 -22.66 27.01 8.70
CA GLU A 466 -22.70 27.46 7.31
C GLU A 466 -21.69 26.75 6.41
N LYS A 467 -20.44 26.55 6.89
CA LYS A 467 -19.41 25.81 6.16
C LYS A 467 -19.78 24.37 5.85
N GLN A 468 -20.46 23.69 6.75
CA GLN A 468 -20.87 22.30 6.53
C GLN A 468 -22.12 22.20 5.66
N GLN A 469 -23.02 23.17 5.74
CA GLN A 469 -24.18 23.20 4.85
C GLN A 469 -23.79 23.39 3.39
N LEU A 470 -22.69 24.06 3.10
CA LEU A 470 -22.14 24.17 1.75
C LEU A 470 -21.61 22.83 1.19
N ARG A 471 -21.42 21.82 2.04
CA ARG A 471 -21.02 20.46 1.62
C ARG A 471 -22.19 19.57 1.23
N LYS A 472 -23.40 20.07 1.27
CA LYS A 472 -24.57 19.29 0.85
C LYS A 472 -24.39 18.75 -0.56
N MET A 473 -24.73 17.49 -0.71
CA MET A 473 -24.90 16.89 -2.02
C MET A 473 -26.31 17.19 -2.55
N VAL A 474 -26.40 17.52 -3.80
CA VAL A 474 -27.65 17.89 -4.48
C VAL A 474 -27.80 17.07 -5.75
N ILE A 475 -29.01 16.50 -5.94
CA ILE A 475 -29.41 15.86 -7.19
C ILE A 475 -30.29 16.82 -7.96
N LYS A 476 -29.88 17.15 -9.18
CA LYS A 476 -30.66 17.99 -10.09
C LYS A 476 -30.39 17.61 -11.56
N TYR A 477 -31.46 17.49 -12.35
CA TYR A 477 -31.36 17.16 -13.77
C TYR A 477 -30.54 15.89 -14.06
N ASN A 478 -30.74 14.83 -13.27
CA ASN A 478 -30.00 13.56 -13.34
C ASN A 478 -28.48 13.72 -13.11
N HIS A 479 -28.07 14.73 -12.36
CA HIS A 479 -26.67 14.92 -11.93
C HIS A 479 -26.58 15.10 -10.43
N LEU A 480 -25.48 14.61 -9.90
CA LEU A 480 -25.10 14.75 -8.48
C LEU A 480 -23.91 15.68 -8.36
N PHE A 481 -23.97 16.62 -7.44
CA PHE A 481 -22.89 17.58 -7.19
C PHE A 481 -22.90 18.08 -5.74
N ILE A 482 -21.77 18.65 -5.31
CA ILE A 482 -21.64 19.30 -4.00
C ILE A 482 -21.93 20.79 -4.18
N GLU A 483 -22.82 21.35 -3.34
CA GLU A 483 -23.38 22.69 -3.48
C GLU A 483 -22.32 23.79 -3.59
N HIS A 484 -21.28 23.77 -2.75
CA HIS A 484 -20.30 24.86 -2.74
C HIS A 484 -19.51 24.96 -4.06
N TYR A 485 -19.18 23.85 -4.72
CA TYR A 485 -18.50 23.90 -6.02
C TYR A 485 -19.34 24.56 -7.10
N LYS A 486 -20.65 24.30 -7.06
CA LYS A 486 -21.61 24.98 -7.97
C LYS A 486 -21.66 26.49 -7.64
N GLU A 487 -21.74 26.85 -6.37
CA GLU A 487 -21.81 28.27 -5.94
C GLU A 487 -20.54 29.03 -6.32
N ASP A 488 -19.37 28.43 -6.10
CA ASP A 488 -18.09 29.00 -6.52
C ASP A 488 -18.04 29.21 -8.03
N THR A 489 -18.46 28.21 -8.81
CA THR A 489 -18.51 28.30 -10.27
C THR A 489 -19.46 29.40 -10.72
N VAL A 490 -20.65 29.50 -10.13
CA VAL A 490 -21.62 30.56 -10.44
C VAL A 490 -21.05 31.94 -10.07
N SER A 491 -20.36 32.06 -8.94
CA SER A 491 -19.71 33.29 -8.52
C SER A 491 -18.62 33.72 -9.49
N ILE A 492 -17.78 32.80 -9.95
CA ILE A 492 -16.75 33.04 -10.96
C ILE A 492 -17.38 33.53 -12.26
N ILE A 493 -18.42 32.83 -12.76
CA ILE A 493 -19.11 33.20 -13.99
C ILE A 493 -19.73 34.59 -13.88
N ARG A 494 -20.37 34.93 -12.73
CA ARG A 494 -20.93 36.27 -12.50
C ARG A 494 -19.85 37.34 -12.49
N THR A 495 -18.71 37.05 -11.85
CA THR A 495 -17.58 37.96 -11.83
C THR A 495 -17.03 38.22 -13.21
N ILE A 496 -16.82 37.17 -14.01
CA ILE A 496 -16.37 37.27 -15.40
C ILE A 496 -17.39 38.08 -16.23
N LYS A 497 -18.69 37.77 -16.07
CA LYS A 497 -19.75 38.50 -16.77
C LYS A 497 -19.76 40.00 -16.41
N ASN A 498 -19.62 40.33 -15.15
CA ASN A 498 -19.56 41.73 -14.71
C ASN A 498 -18.31 42.44 -15.26
N LEU A 499 -17.17 41.78 -15.24
CA LEU A 499 -15.93 42.32 -15.82
C LEU A 499 -16.07 42.55 -17.33
N THR A 500 -16.69 41.61 -18.04
CA THR A 500 -16.90 41.74 -19.50
C THR A 500 -17.94 42.81 -19.86
N GLN A 501 -18.96 43.00 -19.02
CA GLN A 501 -19.99 44.03 -19.26
C GLN A 501 -19.50 45.45 -18.94
N ASN A 502 -18.73 45.61 -17.86
CA ASN A 502 -18.22 46.90 -17.40
C ASN A 502 -16.89 47.29 -18.04
N GLY A 503 -16.22 46.32 -18.68
CA GLY A 503 -14.88 46.51 -19.23
C GLY A 503 -13.81 46.65 -18.13
N ILE A 504 -12.58 46.67 -18.52
CA ILE A 504 -11.46 47.11 -17.67
C ILE A 504 -10.98 48.41 -18.28
N ASP A 505 -11.05 49.51 -17.50
CA ASP A 505 -10.56 50.80 -17.94
C ASP A 505 -9.11 50.67 -18.42
N ASN A 506 -8.85 51.18 -19.60
CA ASN A 506 -7.55 51.07 -20.29
C ASN A 506 -7.05 49.66 -20.62
N TYR A 507 -7.91 48.61 -20.63
CA TYR A 507 -7.48 47.24 -20.94
C TYR A 507 -6.69 47.14 -22.22
N THR A 508 -7.18 47.76 -23.31
CA THR A 508 -6.53 47.74 -24.63
C THR A 508 -5.12 48.35 -24.57
N ASN A 509 -4.96 49.46 -23.84
CA ASN A 509 -3.67 50.12 -23.69
C ASN A 509 -2.71 49.29 -22.84
N MET A 510 -3.18 48.68 -21.76
CA MET A 510 -2.40 47.82 -20.89
C MET A 510 -2.01 46.53 -21.61
N ALA A 511 -2.91 45.92 -22.35
CA ALA A 511 -2.63 44.69 -23.12
C ALA A 511 -1.62 44.97 -24.25
N ASN A 512 -1.76 46.08 -24.97
CA ASN A 512 -0.80 46.52 -25.98
C ASN A 512 0.58 46.82 -25.39
N TYR A 513 0.63 47.50 -24.27
CA TYR A 513 1.87 47.74 -23.55
C TYR A 513 2.55 46.44 -23.11
N TRP A 514 1.78 45.50 -22.54
CA TRP A 514 2.30 44.21 -22.13
C TRP A 514 2.81 43.40 -23.31
N MET A 515 2.09 43.35 -24.42
CA MET A 515 2.54 42.67 -25.65
C MET A 515 3.80 43.29 -26.23
N GLN A 516 3.94 44.60 -26.19
CA GLN A 516 5.15 45.30 -26.69
C GLN A 516 6.37 45.05 -25.79
N THR A 517 6.16 44.91 -24.46
CA THR A 517 7.26 44.70 -23.51
C THR A 517 7.68 43.24 -23.38
N ASN A 518 6.83 42.28 -23.74
CA ASN A 518 7.13 40.84 -23.60
C ASN A 518 7.36 40.11 -24.95
N ASN A 519 7.34 40.80 -26.08
CA ASN A 519 7.69 40.29 -27.40
C ASN A 519 9.17 40.59 -27.79
N GLN A 520 10.07 40.66 -26.80
CA GLN A 520 11.52 40.71 -27.06
C GLN A 520 12.17 39.36 -26.78
#